data_fa6639761851dcdf1b211b987d230a2f
#
_entry.id   fa6639761851dcdf1b211b987d230a2f
#
_cell.length_a   1.000
_cell.length_b   1.000
_cell.length_c   1.000
_cell.angle_alpha   90.00
_cell.angle_beta   90.00
_cell.angle_gamma   90.00
#
_symmetry.space_group_name_H-M   'P 1'
#
loop_
_entity.id
_entity.type
_entity.pdbx_description
1 polymer ?
#
loop_
_entity_poly.entity_id
_entity_poly.type
_entity_poly.pdbx_seq_one_letter_code
_entity_poly.pdbx_strand_id
1 'polypeptide(L)'
;MTKMKLAVALLLTIFSACNSNQTNDANKDTSATASSETPSTENSDATKGVGKYQNVELTHPLDDKMIAAGKGVYDVKCGSCHKLTDERLVGPGWHGVTDRRTPEWIMNFVTNTSEMLQKDTAAQNMLEVCLVQMPNQNLSETDARNVLEFMRKNDGKQ
;
A
#
# COMPACT_ATOMS: atom_id res chain seq x y z
N MET A 1 12.69 -46.53 27.23
CA MET A 1 13.92 -47.26 26.84
C MET A 1 13.89 -47.39 25.34
N THR A 2 14.72 -46.71 24.64
CA THR A 2 15.56 -47.15 23.52
C THR A 2 16.20 -45.90 22.92
N LYS A 3 17.46 -45.76 23.21
CA LYS A 3 18.38 -44.77 22.66
C LYS A 3 18.68 -45.17 21.20
N MET A 4 18.63 -44.24 20.28
CA MET A 4 19.30 -44.44 19.00
C MET A 4 20.12 -43.19 18.65
N LYS A 5 21.42 -43.41 18.82
CA LYS A 5 22.52 -42.55 18.35
C LYS A 5 22.78 -42.90 16.88
N LEU A 6 23.08 -41.94 16.03
CA LEU A 6 24.01 -42.01 14.88
C LEU A 6 24.11 -40.59 14.33
N ALA A 7 25.23 -39.94 14.50
CA ALA A 7 26.48 -39.97 13.73
C ALA A 7 26.42 -39.13 12.48
N VAL A 8 26.93 -37.96 12.59
CA VAL A 8 28.05 -37.27 11.89
C VAL A 8 28.30 -37.72 10.45
N ALA A 9 28.14 -36.82 9.54
CA ALA A 9 29.00 -36.76 8.37
C ALA A 9 29.17 -35.31 7.92
N LEU A 10 30.32 -34.79 8.21
CA LEU A 10 30.95 -33.55 7.79
C LEU A 10 31.42 -33.71 6.34
N LEU A 11 30.98 -32.88 5.43
CA LEU A 11 31.54 -32.75 4.09
C LEU A 11 31.82 -31.29 3.78
N LEU A 12 33.07 -30.91 4.04
CA LEU A 12 33.73 -29.73 3.49
C LEU A 12 33.99 -29.98 2.00
N THR A 13 33.50 -29.11 1.14
CA THR A 13 34.12 -28.92 -0.19
C THR A 13 34.40 -27.44 -0.39
N ILE A 14 35.71 -27.20 -0.37
CA ILE A 14 36.38 -25.97 -0.78
C ILE A 14 36.33 -25.92 -2.30
N PHE A 15 35.86 -24.83 -2.90
CA PHE A 15 36.19 -24.50 -4.26
C PHE A 15 36.76 -23.08 -4.36
N SER A 16 37.98 -23.11 -4.85
CA SER A 16 38.92 -22.03 -5.06
C SER A 16 38.49 -21.05 -6.16
N ALA A 17 39.07 -19.89 -5.99
CA ALA A 17 39.08 -18.73 -6.86
C ALA A 17 39.51 -19.01 -8.31
N CYS A 18 39.02 -18.20 -9.24
CA CYS A 18 39.81 -17.73 -10.37
C CYS A 18 39.41 -16.29 -10.71
N ASN A 19 40.43 -15.47 -10.45
CA ASN A 19 40.62 -14.11 -10.93
C ASN A 19 41.12 -14.16 -12.38
N SER A 20 40.61 -13.34 -13.25
CA SER A 20 41.42 -12.79 -14.34
C SER A 20 40.80 -11.52 -14.93
N ASN A 21 41.58 -10.53 -14.79
CA ASN A 21 41.58 -9.20 -15.39
C ASN A 21 42.04 -9.31 -16.83
N GLN A 22 41.36 -8.64 -17.78
CA GLN A 22 42.08 -8.04 -18.92
C GLN A 22 41.25 -6.98 -19.65
N THR A 23 41.98 -5.97 -19.96
CA THR A 23 41.74 -4.65 -20.51
C THR A 23 41.58 -4.62 -22.03
N ASN A 24 40.87 -3.56 -22.51
CA ASN A 24 41.01 -2.81 -23.78
C ASN A 24 40.65 -3.54 -25.11
N ASP A 25 39.89 -2.96 -25.98
CA ASP A 25 40.00 -1.76 -26.79
C ASP A 25 38.83 -1.55 -27.75
N ALA A 26 38.48 -0.29 -27.89
CA ALA A 26 38.02 0.47 -29.02
C ALA A 26 37.07 -0.07 -30.10
N ASN A 27 35.96 0.65 -30.18
CA ASN A 27 35.47 1.36 -31.37
C ASN A 27 34.35 0.75 -32.23
N LYS A 28 33.35 1.60 -32.37
CA LYS A 28 32.53 1.99 -33.52
C LYS A 28 31.05 1.67 -33.52
N ASP A 29 30.33 2.78 -33.41
CA ASP A 29 29.02 3.13 -33.97
C ASP A 29 28.06 2.01 -34.41
N THR A 30 26.92 1.98 -33.75
CA THR A 30 25.63 2.02 -34.46
C THR A 30 24.53 2.49 -33.48
N SER A 31 23.91 3.59 -33.84
CA SER A 31 22.75 4.22 -33.23
C SER A 31 21.63 3.21 -33.05
N ALA A 32 21.26 2.98 -31.77
CA ALA A 32 19.94 2.46 -31.42
C ALA A 32 19.43 3.32 -30.29
N THR A 33 18.40 4.08 -30.59
CA THR A 33 17.64 4.93 -29.68
C THR A 33 17.11 4.09 -28.51
N ALA A 34 17.85 4.05 -27.43
CA ALA A 34 17.33 3.61 -26.15
C ALA A 34 16.54 4.79 -25.57
N SER A 35 15.23 4.65 -25.56
CA SER A 35 14.34 5.51 -24.81
C SER A 35 14.78 5.46 -23.35
N SER A 36 15.47 6.52 -22.93
CA SER A 36 15.78 6.79 -21.53
C SER A 36 14.47 7.12 -20.85
N GLU A 37 13.85 6.13 -20.21
CA GLU A 37 12.87 6.41 -19.18
C GLU A 37 13.64 7.01 -18.01
N THR A 38 13.70 8.31 -18.00
CA THR A 38 14.05 9.09 -16.81
C THR A 38 13.00 8.76 -15.76
N PRO A 39 13.38 8.29 -14.55
CA PRO A 39 12.42 8.28 -13.47
C PRO A 39 12.05 9.73 -13.20
N SER A 40 10.84 10.11 -13.57
CA SER A 40 10.28 11.39 -13.17
C SER A 40 10.25 11.38 -11.66
N THR A 41 11.09 12.19 -11.07
CA THR A 41 10.99 12.60 -9.67
C THR A 41 9.75 13.50 -9.62
N GLU A 42 8.57 12.87 -9.67
CA GLU A 42 7.35 13.57 -9.35
C GLU A 42 7.48 14.01 -7.89
N ASN A 43 7.35 15.31 -7.69
CA ASN A 43 7.09 15.93 -6.41
C ASN A 43 5.73 15.38 -5.92
N SER A 44 5.72 14.14 -5.46
CA SER A 44 4.52 13.52 -4.90
C SER A 44 4.23 14.25 -3.61
N ASP A 45 3.09 14.93 -3.56
CA ASP A 45 2.57 15.51 -2.34
C ASP A 45 2.42 14.39 -1.31
N ALA A 46 3.30 14.38 -0.30
CA ALA A 46 3.34 13.33 0.73
C ALA A 46 1.99 13.14 1.45
N THR A 47 1.10 14.13 1.36
CA THR A 47 -0.24 14.05 1.94
C THR A 47 -1.19 13.17 1.15
N LYS A 48 -0.90 12.89 -0.13
CA LYS A 48 -1.72 12.07 -1.03
C LYS A 48 -1.35 10.58 -1.01
N GLY A 49 -0.25 10.24 -0.33
CA GLY A 49 0.27 8.88 -0.33
C GLY A 49 0.84 8.45 -1.68
N VAL A 50 1.01 7.15 -1.86
CA VAL A 50 1.61 6.54 -3.04
C VAL A 50 0.56 5.78 -3.83
N GLY A 51 0.42 6.09 -5.11
CA GLY A 51 -0.53 5.40 -6.00
C GLY A 51 -1.08 6.28 -7.12
N LYS A 52 -2.06 5.75 -7.81
CA LYS A 52 -2.62 6.37 -9.02
C LYS A 52 -3.53 7.58 -8.76
N TYR A 53 -4.06 7.70 -7.54
CA TYR A 53 -4.99 8.78 -7.21
C TYR A 53 -4.20 10.01 -6.77
N GLN A 54 -4.14 11.02 -7.65
CA GLN A 54 -3.46 12.29 -7.41
C GLN A 54 -4.43 13.46 -7.36
N ASN A 55 -5.66 13.25 -7.85
CA ASN A 55 -6.76 14.20 -7.78
C ASN A 55 -8.08 13.43 -7.71
N VAL A 56 -8.82 13.61 -6.62
CA VAL A 56 -10.10 12.93 -6.38
C VAL A 56 -11.21 13.97 -6.33
N GLU A 57 -12.09 13.95 -7.33
CA GLU A 57 -13.27 14.79 -7.36
C GLU A 57 -14.26 14.38 -6.26
N LEU A 58 -14.64 15.35 -5.44
CA LEU A 58 -15.60 15.15 -4.36
C LEU A 58 -16.98 15.73 -4.74
N THR A 59 -18.01 15.01 -4.38
CA THR A 59 -19.40 15.50 -4.56
C THR A 59 -19.78 16.52 -3.49
N HIS A 60 -20.47 17.55 -3.89
CA HIS A 60 -21.08 18.54 -3.00
C HIS A 60 -22.48 18.91 -3.53
N PRO A 61 -23.56 18.64 -2.81
CA PRO A 61 -23.61 17.88 -1.56
C PRO A 61 -23.19 16.42 -1.71
N LEU A 62 -23.07 15.70 -0.60
CA LEU A 62 -22.78 14.26 -0.60
C LEU A 62 -23.80 13.48 -1.43
N ASP A 63 -23.34 12.45 -2.13
CA ASP A 63 -24.22 11.58 -2.93
C ASP A 63 -24.78 10.41 -2.09
N ASP A 64 -26.09 10.43 -1.83
CA ASP A 64 -26.77 9.42 -1.01
C ASP A 64 -26.67 7.99 -1.59
N LYS A 65 -26.57 7.84 -2.91
CA LYS A 65 -26.39 6.51 -3.53
C LYS A 65 -24.99 5.98 -3.27
N MET A 66 -23.99 6.84 -3.38
CA MET A 66 -22.61 6.48 -3.06
C MET A 66 -22.46 6.15 -1.57
N ILE A 67 -23.08 6.91 -0.68
CA ILE A 67 -23.11 6.64 0.76
C ILE A 67 -23.70 5.26 1.03
N ALA A 68 -24.86 4.94 0.46
CA ALA A 68 -25.53 3.66 0.67
C ALA A 68 -24.68 2.49 0.13
N ALA A 69 -24.11 2.64 -1.07
CA ALA A 69 -23.21 1.64 -1.65
C ALA A 69 -21.95 1.47 -0.80
N GLY A 70 -21.34 2.57 -0.36
CA GLY A 70 -20.15 2.57 0.50
C GLY A 70 -20.40 1.92 1.85
N LYS A 71 -21.58 2.14 2.44
CA LYS A 71 -21.99 1.42 3.64
C LYS A 71 -22.07 -0.10 3.41
N GLY A 72 -22.61 -0.53 2.29
CA GLY A 72 -22.64 -1.95 1.93
C GLY A 72 -21.25 -2.56 1.83
N VAL A 73 -20.31 -1.85 1.22
CA VAL A 73 -18.88 -2.29 1.17
C VAL A 73 -18.28 -2.32 2.57
N TYR A 74 -18.53 -1.30 3.39
CA TYR A 74 -18.06 -1.26 4.77
C TYR A 74 -18.54 -2.46 5.58
N ASP A 75 -19.85 -2.76 5.53
CA ASP A 75 -20.45 -3.84 6.31
C ASP A 75 -19.83 -5.21 5.98
N VAL A 76 -19.46 -5.43 4.73
CA VAL A 76 -18.91 -6.72 4.26
C VAL A 76 -17.40 -6.83 4.39
N LYS A 77 -16.68 -5.74 4.11
CA LYS A 77 -15.22 -5.79 3.92
C LYS A 77 -14.40 -5.08 5.02
N CYS A 78 -15.01 -4.16 5.75
CA CYS A 78 -14.26 -3.26 6.64
C CYS A 78 -14.69 -3.37 8.11
N GLY A 79 -15.98 -3.55 8.36
CA GLY A 79 -16.60 -3.45 9.68
C GLY A 79 -16.14 -4.51 10.68
N SER A 80 -15.58 -5.64 10.22
CA SER A 80 -14.98 -6.65 11.09
C SER A 80 -13.70 -6.17 11.79
N CYS A 81 -13.01 -5.18 11.21
CA CYS A 81 -11.73 -4.67 11.70
C CYS A 81 -11.78 -3.19 12.10
N HIS A 82 -12.68 -2.40 11.54
CA HIS A 82 -12.78 -0.96 11.77
C HIS A 82 -14.13 -0.57 12.36
N LYS A 83 -14.11 0.20 13.43
CA LYS A 83 -15.31 0.84 13.97
C LYS A 83 -15.56 2.18 13.29
N LEU A 84 -16.82 2.65 13.29
CA LEU A 84 -17.18 3.99 12.81
C LEU A 84 -16.91 5.09 13.86
N THR A 85 -16.58 4.70 15.08
CA THR A 85 -16.19 5.57 16.19
C THR A 85 -14.66 5.74 16.22
N ASP A 86 -14.14 6.39 17.28
CA ASP A 86 -12.69 6.46 17.56
C ASP A 86 -12.11 5.15 18.10
N GLU A 87 -13.00 4.22 18.49
CA GLU A 87 -12.59 2.96 19.09
C GLU A 87 -11.78 2.12 18.09
N ARG A 88 -10.61 1.68 18.54
CA ARG A 88 -9.79 0.73 17.80
C ARG A 88 -10.28 -0.69 18.05
N LEU A 89 -10.47 -1.46 17.01
CA LEU A 89 -10.73 -2.91 17.09
C LEU A 89 -9.46 -3.67 16.67
N VAL A 90 -9.33 -4.11 15.43
CA VAL A 90 -8.09 -4.58 14.83
C VAL A 90 -7.36 -3.41 14.18
N GLY A 91 -8.07 -2.67 13.35
CA GLY A 91 -7.64 -1.43 12.73
C GLY A 91 -8.12 -0.19 13.50
N PRO A 92 -7.66 1.00 13.13
CA PRO A 92 -8.08 2.24 13.77
C PRO A 92 -9.55 2.53 13.49
N GLY A 93 -10.19 3.27 14.43
CA GLY A 93 -11.53 3.80 14.22
C GLY A 93 -11.58 4.82 13.08
N TRP A 94 -12.73 4.89 12.40
CA TRP A 94 -12.91 5.74 11.22
C TRP A 94 -13.38 7.16 11.53
N HIS A 95 -13.90 7.44 12.73
CA HIS A 95 -14.32 8.80 13.08
C HIS A 95 -13.20 9.81 12.82
N GLY A 96 -13.49 10.88 12.08
CA GLY A 96 -12.55 11.93 11.70
C GLY A 96 -11.45 11.48 10.69
N VAL A 97 -11.59 10.33 10.04
CA VAL A 97 -10.56 9.86 9.08
C VAL A 97 -10.39 10.82 7.91
N THR A 98 -11.47 11.45 7.43
CA THR A 98 -11.44 12.43 6.33
C THR A 98 -10.94 13.82 6.74
N ASP A 99 -10.68 14.03 8.02
CA ASP A 99 -9.96 15.21 8.54
C ASP A 99 -8.47 14.95 8.68
N ARG A 100 -8.09 13.70 8.91
CA ARG A 100 -6.70 13.29 9.10
C ARG A 100 -6.00 12.87 7.82
N ARG A 101 -6.74 12.51 6.78
CA ARG A 101 -6.21 11.99 5.50
C ARG A 101 -6.92 12.62 4.33
N THR A 102 -6.16 12.92 3.29
CA THR A 102 -6.73 13.43 2.04
C THR A 102 -7.54 12.34 1.32
N PRO A 103 -8.50 12.72 0.46
CA PRO A 103 -9.24 11.78 -0.38
C PRO A 103 -8.33 10.87 -1.20
N GLU A 104 -7.25 11.42 -1.77
CA GLU A 104 -6.26 10.69 -2.56
C GLU A 104 -5.55 9.64 -1.70
N TRP A 105 -5.12 10.01 -0.49
CA TRP A 105 -4.46 9.09 0.42
C TRP A 105 -5.37 7.91 0.77
N ILE A 106 -6.63 8.19 1.09
CA ILE A 106 -7.63 7.15 1.41
C ILE A 106 -7.84 6.22 0.22
N MET A 107 -8.06 6.79 -0.99
CA MET A 107 -8.26 6.02 -2.22
C MET A 107 -7.04 5.14 -2.54
N ASN A 108 -5.83 5.69 -2.45
CA ASN A 108 -4.59 4.94 -2.66
C ASN A 108 -4.43 3.82 -1.63
N PHE A 109 -4.71 4.10 -0.34
CA PHE A 109 -4.54 3.11 0.72
C PHE A 109 -5.52 1.93 0.58
N VAL A 110 -6.81 2.18 0.35
CA VAL A 110 -7.82 1.11 0.29
C VAL A 110 -7.75 0.27 -0.98
N THR A 111 -7.13 0.79 -2.06
CA THR A 111 -6.99 0.06 -3.34
C THR A 111 -5.63 -0.61 -3.52
N ASN A 112 -4.60 -0.12 -2.84
CA ASN A 112 -3.23 -0.65 -2.94
C ASN A 112 -2.48 -0.57 -1.61
N THR A 113 -3.03 -1.25 -0.60
CA THR A 113 -2.51 -1.26 0.77
C THR A 113 -1.04 -1.68 0.83
N SER A 114 -0.64 -2.68 0.04
CA SER A 114 0.72 -3.21 0.08
C SER A 114 1.77 -2.17 -0.34
N GLU A 115 1.51 -1.43 -1.41
CA GLU A 115 2.44 -0.40 -1.88
C GLU A 115 2.49 0.78 -0.90
N MET A 116 1.34 1.20 -0.38
CA MET A 116 1.26 2.24 0.64
C MET A 116 2.06 1.87 1.90
N LEU A 117 1.93 0.64 2.40
CA LEU A 117 2.70 0.18 3.57
C LEU A 117 4.21 0.07 3.30
N GLN A 118 4.62 -0.10 2.04
CA GLN A 118 6.04 -0.16 1.67
C GLN A 118 6.68 1.22 1.51
N LYS A 119 5.92 2.23 1.06
CA LYS A 119 6.47 3.48 0.56
C LYS A 119 5.95 4.74 1.26
N ASP A 120 4.79 4.67 1.91
CA ASP A 120 4.17 5.82 2.58
C ASP A 120 4.46 5.81 4.09
N THR A 121 5.13 6.83 4.58
CA THR A 121 5.54 6.94 5.98
C THR A 121 4.33 6.94 6.95
N ALA A 122 3.22 7.56 6.56
CA ALA A 122 2.04 7.60 7.41
C ALA A 122 1.37 6.23 7.52
N ALA A 123 1.40 5.43 6.44
CA ALA A 123 0.92 4.05 6.45
C ALA A 123 1.82 3.15 7.29
N GLN A 124 3.15 3.32 7.20
CA GLN A 124 4.13 2.59 8.01
C GLN A 124 3.94 2.87 9.51
N ASN A 125 3.81 4.13 9.88
CA ASN A 125 3.55 4.51 11.29
C ASN A 125 2.23 3.90 11.82
N MET A 126 1.19 3.81 10.99
CA MET A 126 -0.04 3.13 11.38
C MET A 126 0.17 1.62 11.57
N LEU A 127 0.98 0.99 10.74
CA LEU A 127 1.30 -0.44 10.88
C LEU A 127 2.04 -0.72 12.19
N GLU A 128 2.99 0.15 12.57
CA GLU A 128 3.71 0.04 13.86
C GLU A 128 2.76 0.12 15.06
N VAL A 129 1.75 0.98 14.99
CA VAL A 129 0.75 1.11 16.06
C VAL A 129 -0.23 -0.07 16.05
N CYS A 130 -0.68 -0.52 14.89
CA CYS A 130 -1.70 -1.57 14.78
C CYS A 130 -1.13 -2.98 14.94
N LEU A 131 0.16 -3.20 14.61
CA LEU A 131 0.85 -4.49 14.63
C LEU A 131 0.23 -5.56 13.72
N VAL A 132 -0.76 -5.20 12.91
CA VAL A 132 -1.45 -6.05 11.96
C VAL A 132 -1.55 -5.32 10.63
N GLN A 133 -1.06 -5.96 9.58
CA GLN A 133 -1.19 -5.42 8.23
C GLN A 133 -2.63 -5.53 7.75
N MET A 134 -3.20 -4.42 7.27
CA MET A 134 -4.50 -4.44 6.60
C MET A 134 -4.41 -5.26 5.30
N PRO A 135 -5.21 -6.33 5.15
CA PRO A 135 -5.22 -7.10 3.91
C PRO A 135 -5.83 -6.29 2.77
N ASN A 136 -5.37 -6.53 1.55
CA ASN A 136 -5.97 -5.92 0.36
C ASN A 136 -7.40 -6.43 0.21
N GLN A 137 -8.37 -5.52 0.19
CA GLN A 137 -9.79 -5.83 0.07
C GLN A 137 -10.25 -5.99 -1.38
N ASN A 138 -9.34 -5.84 -2.35
CA ASN A 138 -9.63 -5.92 -3.79
C ASN A 138 -10.82 -5.04 -4.19
N LEU A 139 -10.83 -3.80 -3.71
CA LEU A 139 -11.88 -2.84 -4.06
C LEU A 139 -11.71 -2.39 -5.50
N SER A 140 -12.83 -2.35 -6.23
CA SER A 140 -12.89 -1.60 -7.47
C SER A 140 -12.73 -0.10 -7.17
N GLU A 141 -12.40 0.67 -8.20
CA GLU A 141 -12.34 2.14 -8.08
C GLU A 141 -13.67 2.74 -7.62
N THR A 142 -14.78 2.20 -8.15
CA THR A 142 -16.13 2.60 -7.75
C THR A 142 -16.40 2.28 -6.27
N ASP A 143 -16.06 1.07 -5.81
CA ASP A 143 -16.25 0.70 -4.41
C ASP A 143 -15.42 1.58 -3.47
N ALA A 144 -14.16 1.82 -3.82
CA ALA A 144 -13.28 2.68 -3.04
C ALA A 144 -13.82 4.12 -2.95
N ARG A 145 -14.32 4.66 -4.08
CA ARG A 145 -14.94 5.99 -4.11
C ARG A 145 -16.22 6.05 -3.28
N ASN A 146 -17.05 5.00 -3.33
CA ASN A 146 -18.27 4.89 -2.51
C ASN A 146 -17.93 4.81 -1.02
N VAL A 147 -16.92 4.04 -0.64
CA VAL A 147 -16.43 3.96 0.74
C VAL A 147 -15.92 5.31 1.24
N LEU A 148 -15.18 6.04 0.42
CA LEU A 148 -14.75 7.41 0.75
C LEU A 148 -15.95 8.33 1.02
N GLU A 149 -17.00 8.25 0.20
CA GLU A 149 -18.21 9.04 0.41
C GLU A 149 -18.92 8.67 1.72
N PHE A 150 -18.98 7.37 2.04
CA PHE A 150 -19.51 6.90 3.31
C PHE A 150 -18.65 7.37 4.51
N MET A 151 -17.32 7.36 4.40
CA MET A 151 -16.42 7.95 5.42
C MET A 151 -16.70 9.44 5.62
N ARG A 152 -16.87 10.19 4.54
CA ARG A 152 -17.23 11.63 4.61
C ARG A 152 -18.55 11.85 5.35
N LYS A 153 -19.55 11.03 5.08
CA LYS A 153 -20.85 11.08 5.80
C LYS A 153 -20.68 10.76 7.28
N ASN A 154 -19.89 9.73 7.62
CA ASN A 154 -19.59 9.36 9.00
C ASN A 154 -18.91 10.50 9.77
N ASP A 155 -18.09 11.30 9.10
CA ASP A 155 -17.37 12.44 9.66
C ASP A 155 -18.17 13.75 9.60
N GLY A 156 -19.48 13.69 9.26
CA GLY A 156 -20.36 14.85 9.25
C GLY A 156 -20.13 15.86 8.11
N LYS A 157 -19.44 15.46 7.03
CA LYS A 157 -19.28 16.32 5.85
C LYS A 157 -20.62 16.51 5.13
N GLN A 158 -20.73 17.59 4.36
CA GLN A 158 -21.95 17.95 3.60
C GLN A 158 -21.61 18.11 2.11
#